data_bd08397b2444efbb40105ba477e4d008
#
_entry.id   bd08397b2444efbb40105ba477e4d008
#
_cell.length_a   1.000
_cell.length_b   1.000
_cell.length_c   1.000
_cell.angle_alpha   90.00
_cell.angle_beta   90.00
_cell.angle_gamma   90.00
#
_symmetry.space_group_name_H-M   'P 1'
#
loop_
_entity.id
_entity.type
_entity.pdbx_description
1 polymer ?
#
loop_
_entity_poly.entity_id
_entity_poly.type
_entity_poly.pdbx_seq_one_letter_code
_entity_poly.pdbx_strand_id
1 'polypeptide(L)'
;MIKLKIFVALALLAVAMPLSAQRQYAEGDIVQDPKYPNIKREMIEDVSQKWLVHITGKLPITATLNGHGYVDLGIKVEGKLIMWAACDVGATKPEQVGTTYGWAEVEHKAELDGSNSASYGKKVYRSTVLGNPKYDAARKHWGGKWRLPTVPEQYMLIRKCKWEQAEMNGQRGFLLTSIKNGNMLFLPSLDSDDSCCEYWSSDECDMDDKEQSCSLRAVGKTSWDDYIDIERTPRTYQIPVRAVFVP
;
A
#
# COMPACT_ATOMS: atom_id res chain seq x y z
N MET A 1 12.03 -34.28 1.16
CA MET A 1 12.87 -33.68 0.08
C MET A 1 11.90 -32.99 -0.88
N ILE A 2 11.77 -31.69 -0.77
CA ILE A 2 10.94 -30.85 -1.65
C ILE A 2 11.69 -30.72 -2.97
N LYS A 3 11.12 -31.25 -4.05
CA LYS A 3 11.71 -31.08 -5.39
C LYS A 3 11.42 -29.65 -5.88
N LEU A 4 12.42 -28.80 -5.80
CA LEU A 4 12.38 -27.46 -6.39
C LEU A 4 12.28 -27.58 -7.92
N LYS A 5 11.10 -27.40 -8.50
CA LYS A 5 10.91 -27.25 -9.93
C LYS A 5 11.01 -25.77 -10.28
N ILE A 6 12.18 -25.34 -10.74
CA ILE A 6 12.39 -23.97 -11.24
C ILE A 6 11.82 -23.91 -12.66
N PHE A 7 10.75 -23.16 -12.86
CA PHE A 7 10.22 -22.87 -14.18
C PHE A 7 10.48 -21.41 -14.56
N VAL A 8 11.08 -21.18 -15.69
CA VAL A 8 11.25 -19.85 -16.29
C VAL A 8 9.96 -19.51 -17.02
N ALA A 9 9.23 -18.51 -16.53
CA ALA A 9 7.98 -18.08 -17.16
C ALA A 9 8.27 -17.14 -18.34
N LEU A 10 7.81 -17.52 -19.52
CA LEU A 10 7.77 -16.65 -20.71
C LEU A 10 6.69 -15.58 -20.56
N ALA A 11 6.97 -14.38 -21.07
CA ALA A 11 6.12 -13.20 -21.04
C ALA A 11 4.69 -13.47 -21.50
N LEU A 12 3.71 -13.01 -20.73
CA LEU A 12 2.29 -13.01 -21.08
C LEU A 12 2.00 -11.94 -22.16
N LEU A 13 2.08 -12.36 -23.43
CA LEU A 13 1.24 -11.80 -24.47
C LEU A 13 -0.12 -12.50 -24.36
N ALA A 14 -1.17 -11.73 -24.09
CA ALA A 14 -2.54 -12.22 -24.09
C ALA A 14 -3.00 -12.53 -25.51
N VAL A 15 -2.59 -13.67 -26.02
CA VAL A 15 -3.23 -14.33 -27.17
C VAL A 15 -4.18 -15.34 -26.54
N ALA A 16 -5.48 -15.30 -26.93
CA ALA A 16 -6.47 -16.31 -26.53
C ALA A 16 -5.96 -17.70 -26.91
N MET A 17 -5.31 -18.38 -25.99
CA MET A 17 -4.90 -19.77 -26.16
C MET A 17 -6.11 -20.68 -25.89
N PRO A 18 -6.23 -21.80 -26.60
CA PRO A 18 -7.28 -22.77 -26.32
C PRO A 18 -7.17 -23.28 -24.87
N LEU A 19 -8.29 -23.51 -24.21
CA LEU A 19 -8.41 -23.90 -22.79
C LEU A 19 -7.49 -25.07 -22.36
N SER A 20 -7.01 -25.88 -23.29
CA SER A 20 -6.12 -27.04 -23.07
C SER A 20 -4.64 -26.69 -22.87
N ALA A 21 -4.26 -25.40 -22.99
CA ALA A 21 -2.87 -24.95 -22.89
C ALA A 21 -2.59 -24.06 -21.65
N GLN A 22 -3.57 -23.82 -20.79
CA GLN A 22 -3.33 -23.15 -19.51
C GLN A 22 -2.55 -24.08 -18.59
N ARG A 23 -1.32 -23.68 -18.25
CA ARG A 23 -0.50 -24.36 -17.26
C ARG A 23 -1.27 -24.38 -15.94
N GLN A 24 -1.66 -25.54 -15.48
CA GLN A 24 -2.26 -25.72 -14.17
C GLN A 24 -1.13 -25.79 -13.15
N TYR A 25 -1.08 -24.85 -12.24
CA TYR A 25 -0.16 -24.84 -11.10
C TYR A 25 -0.83 -25.54 -9.93
N ALA A 26 -0.06 -26.34 -9.19
CA ALA A 26 -0.49 -27.01 -7.97
C ALA A 26 -0.02 -26.20 -6.75
N GLU A 27 -0.72 -26.38 -5.62
CA GLU A 27 -0.29 -25.81 -4.34
C GLU A 27 1.18 -26.16 -4.04
N GLY A 28 1.97 -25.17 -3.62
CA GLY A 28 3.41 -25.30 -3.39
C GLY A 28 4.28 -25.11 -4.65
N ASP A 29 3.70 -24.94 -5.85
CA ASP A 29 4.50 -24.59 -7.03
C ASP A 29 5.08 -23.16 -6.89
N ILE A 30 6.38 -23.04 -7.20
CA ILE A 30 7.09 -21.76 -7.12
C ILE A 30 7.46 -21.28 -8.51
N VAL A 31 7.05 -20.05 -8.83
CA VAL A 31 7.40 -19.35 -10.08
C VAL A 31 8.31 -18.17 -9.79
N GLN A 32 9.46 -18.13 -10.45
CA GLN A 32 10.40 -17.01 -10.40
C GLN A 32 9.93 -15.88 -11.31
N ASP A 33 9.95 -14.64 -10.81
CA ASP A 33 9.71 -13.48 -11.67
C ASP A 33 10.85 -13.33 -12.68
N PRO A 34 10.57 -13.26 -14.00
CA PRO A 34 11.61 -13.22 -15.01
C PRO A 34 12.41 -11.91 -15.04
N LYS A 35 11.84 -10.82 -14.58
CA LYS A 35 12.46 -9.48 -14.56
C LYS A 35 13.13 -9.18 -13.23
N TYR A 36 12.58 -9.72 -12.14
CA TYR A 36 13.04 -9.43 -10.79
C TYR A 36 13.40 -10.72 -10.06
N PRO A 37 14.68 -11.14 -10.07
CA PRO A 37 15.11 -12.43 -9.51
C PRO A 37 14.97 -12.52 -7.98
N ASN A 38 14.73 -11.39 -7.30
CA ASN A 38 14.42 -11.34 -5.88
C ASN A 38 12.93 -11.49 -5.55
N ILE A 39 12.08 -11.73 -6.58
CA ILE A 39 10.64 -11.93 -6.44
C ILE A 39 10.28 -13.34 -6.91
N LYS A 40 9.63 -14.09 -6.03
CA LYS A 40 9.07 -15.41 -6.32
C LYS A 40 7.58 -15.43 -5.98
N ARG A 41 6.81 -16.21 -6.71
CA ARG A 41 5.40 -16.45 -6.41
C ARG A 41 5.21 -17.92 -6.07
N GLU A 42 4.62 -18.18 -4.92
CA GLU A 42 4.23 -19.52 -4.46
C GLU A 42 2.72 -19.67 -4.59
N MET A 43 2.29 -20.76 -5.21
CA MET A 43 0.88 -21.11 -5.27
C MET A 43 0.43 -21.61 -3.91
N ILE A 44 -0.43 -20.86 -3.23
CA ILE A 44 -0.92 -21.20 -1.88
C ILE A 44 -2.30 -21.84 -1.91
N GLU A 45 -3.04 -21.69 -3.01
CA GLU A 45 -4.34 -22.30 -3.21
C GLU A 45 -4.59 -22.51 -4.71
N ASP A 46 -4.71 -23.77 -5.13
CA ASP A 46 -4.83 -24.13 -6.55
C ASP A 46 -6.25 -23.90 -7.10
N VAL A 47 -7.29 -24.08 -6.28
CA VAL A 47 -8.69 -23.95 -6.72
C VAL A 47 -9.02 -22.50 -7.10
N SER A 48 -8.60 -21.53 -6.30
CA SER A 48 -8.78 -20.11 -6.58
C SER A 48 -7.60 -19.46 -7.33
N GLN A 49 -6.56 -20.23 -7.65
CA GLN A 49 -5.32 -19.76 -8.26
C GLN A 49 -4.67 -18.59 -7.47
N LYS A 50 -4.64 -18.74 -6.16
CA LYS A 50 -4.11 -17.71 -5.24
C LYS A 50 -2.62 -17.86 -5.04
N TRP A 51 -1.90 -16.74 -5.13
CA TRP A 51 -0.45 -16.67 -5.00
C TRP A 51 -0.01 -15.82 -3.82
N LEU A 52 1.01 -16.27 -3.10
CA LEU A 52 1.78 -15.46 -2.17
C LEU A 52 3.10 -15.03 -2.84
N VAL A 53 3.38 -13.73 -2.80
CA VAL A 53 4.62 -13.18 -3.38
C VAL A 53 5.69 -13.09 -2.31
N HIS A 54 6.82 -13.75 -2.51
CA HIS A 54 8.00 -13.65 -1.66
C HIS A 54 9.00 -12.67 -2.26
N ILE A 55 9.36 -11.64 -1.50
CA ILE A 55 10.31 -10.60 -1.91
C ILE A 55 11.51 -10.63 -0.97
N THR A 56 12.70 -10.83 -1.53
CA THR A 56 13.96 -10.77 -0.80
C THR A 56 14.76 -9.53 -1.20
N GLY A 57 15.29 -8.80 -0.19
CA GLY A 57 16.06 -7.58 -0.45
C GLY A 57 15.19 -6.37 -0.75
N LYS A 58 15.60 -5.56 -1.75
CA LYS A 58 15.01 -4.25 -2.04
C LYS A 58 14.16 -4.26 -3.30
N LEU A 59 13.07 -3.50 -3.31
CA LEU A 59 12.36 -3.11 -4.52
C LEU A 59 13.03 -1.87 -5.15
N PRO A 60 12.97 -1.73 -6.50
CA PRO A 60 13.47 -0.54 -7.18
C PRO A 60 12.70 0.72 -6.76
N ILE A 61 13.39 1.82 -6.54
CA ILE A 61 12.82 3.16 -6.40
C ILE A 61 13.08 3.98 -7.66
N THR A 62 12.26 5.00 -7.92
CA THR A 62 12.46 5.90 -9.06
C THR A 62 13.58 6.90 -8.77
N ALA A 63 13.51 7.59 -7.62
CA ALA A 63 14.51 8.53 -7.14
C ALA A 63 14.21 8.91 -5.67
N THR A 64 14.82 9.99 -5.18
CA THR A 64 14.61 10.52 -3.83
C THR A 64 14.17 11.99 -3.87
N LEU A 65 13.35 12.37 -2.88
CA LEU A 65 12.98 13.77 -2.59
C LEU A 65 13.16 14.01 -1.09
N ASN A 66 13.92 15.02 -0.72
CA ASN A 66 14.26 15.34 0.69
C ASN A 66 14.79 14.11 1.47
N GLY A 67 15.62 13.29 0.83
CA GLY A 67 16.19 12.08 1.47
C GLY A 67 15.28 10.86 1.48
N HIS A 68 14.03 10.96 1.05
CA HIS A 68 13.06 9.85 1.04
C HIS A 68 12.85 9.31 -0.37
N GLY A 69 12.96 7.97 -0.51
CA GLY A 69 12.74 7.27 -1.78
C GLY A 69 11.28 7.34 -2.23
N TYR A 70 11.07 7.40 -3.55
CA TYR A 70 9.73 7.33 -4.12
C TYR A 70 9.66 6.44 -5.36
N VAL A 71 8.45 6.04 -5.71
CA VAL A 71 8.12 5.24 -6.88
C VAL A 71 7.13 6.01 -7.77
N ASP A 72 7.47 6.14 -9.06
CA ASP A 72 6.55 6.58 -10.10
C ASP A 72 5.74 5.38 -10.59
N LEU A 73 4.50 5.27 -10.16
CA LEU A 73 3.56 4.25 -10.63
C LEU A 73 2.82 4.66 -11.92
N GLY A 74 3.14 5.82 -12.49
CA GLY A 74 2.47 6.38 -13.67
C GLY A 74 1.02 6.80 -13.43
N ILE A 75 0.60 6.91 -12.17
CA ILE A 75 -0.75 7.29 -11.76
C ILE A 75 -0.93 8.79 -11.87
N LYS A 76 -2.03 9.19 -12.53
CA LYS A 76 -2.43 10.60 -12.62
C LYS A 76 -3.81 10.81 -12.00
N VAL A 77 -3.95 11.89 -11.25
CA VAL A 77 -5.21 12.39 -10.70
C VAL A 77 -5.37 13.83 -11.16
N GLU A 78 -6.49 14.18 -11.77
CA GLU A 78 -6.74 15.51 -12.34
C GLU A 78 -5.61 16.01 -13.26
N GLY A 79 -5.05 15.09 -14.06
CA GLY A 79 -3.94 15.38 -14.99
C GLY A 79 -2.56 15.46 -14.34
N LYS A 80 -2.45 15.52 -13.01
CA LYS A 80 -1.19 15.62 -12.26
C LYS A 80 -0.65 14.23 -11.94
N LEU A 81 0.63 14.01 -12.18
CA LEU A 81 1.33 12.77 -11.82
C LEU A 81 1.52 12.71 -10.30
N ILE A 82 1.26 11.54 -9.70
CA ILE A 82 1.39 11.33 -8.26
C ILE A 82 2.57 10.39 -8.01
N MET A 83 3.54 10.84 -7.25
CA MET A 83 4.67 10.05 -6.76
C MET A 83 4.35 9.49 -5.38
N TRP A 84 4.60 8.21 -5.19
CA TRP A 84 4.33 7.47 -3.95
C TRP A 84 5.61 7.21 -3.18
N ALA A 85 5.62 7.49 -1.88
CA ALA A 85 6.74 7.15 -1.02
C ALA A 85 7.05 5.65 -1.04
N ALA A 86 8.32 5.29 -1.08
CA ALA A 86 8.76 3.90 -1.05
C ALA A 86 8.57 3.25 0.34
N CYS A 87 8.56 4.07 1.40
CA CYS A 87 8.39 3.65 2.80
C CYS A 87 7.27 4.45 3.46
N ASP A 88 6.78 3.97 4.60
CA ASP A 88 5.88 4.74 5.46
C ASP A 88 6.62 5.91 6.13
N VAL A 89 5.88 6.93 6.54
CA VAL A 89 6.43 8.02 7.36
C VAL A 89 6.94 7.44 8.69
N GLY A 90 8.22 7.72 9.01
CA GLY A 90 8.91 7.14 10.17
C GLY A 90 9.63 5.82 9.91
N ALA A 91 9.42 5.16 8.76
CA ALA A 91 10.17 3.97 8.35
C ALA A 91 11.39 4.31 7.49
N THR A 92 12.39 3.44 7.52
CA THR A 92 13.61 3.52 6.69
C THR A 92 13.69 2.42 5.63
N LYS A 93 12.82 1.42 5.71
CA LYS A 93 12.74 0.30 4.78
C LYS A 93 11.28 0.08 4.36
N PRO A 94 11.03 -0.39 3.13
CA PRO A 94 9.67 -0.61 2.62
C PRO A 94 8.86 -1.61 3.44
N GLU A 95 9.51 -2.62 4.04
CA GLU A 95 8.90 -3.65 4.85
C GLU A 95 8.59 -3.22 6.30
N GLN A 96 9.05 -2.07 6.72
CA GLN A 96 8.77 -1.56 8.06
C GLN A 96 7.44 -0.80 8.06
N VAL A 97 6.56 -1.13 9.01
CA VAL A 97 5.47 -0.24 9.39
C VAL A 97 6.10 1.01 10.01
N GLY A 98 5.73 2.17 9.51
CA GLY A 98 6.20 3.45 10.02
C GLY A 98 5.55 3.84 11.34
N THR A 99 5.72 5.09 11.70
CA THR A 99 5.01 5.66 12.84
C THR A 99 3.51 5.75 12.52
N THR A 100 2.67 5.38 13.50
CA THR A 100 1.22 5.45 13.37
C THR A 100 0.68 6.73 13.99
N TYR A 101 -0.35 7.31 13.39
CA TYR A 101 -0.94 8.58 13.77
C TYR A 101 -2.46 8.48 13.81
N GLY A 102 -3.12 9.21 14.69
CA GLY A 102 -4.53 9.52 14.51
C GLY A 102 -4.75 10.45 13.31
N TRP A 103 -5.97 10.53 12.82
CA TRP A 103 -6.24 11.43 11.69
C TRP A 103 -6.02 12.89 12.06
N ALA A 104 -5.28 13.60 11.22
CA ALA A 104 -4.82 14.98 11.45
C ALA A 104 -3.93 15.18 12.69
N GLU A 105 -3.30 14.08 13.16
CA GLU A 105 -2.23 14.13 14.15
C GLU A 105 -0.87 14.09 13.45
N VAL A 106 0.13 14.70 14.03
CA VAL A 106 1.50 14.72 13.51
C VAL A 106 2.51 14.06 14.43
N GLU A 107 2.05 13.61 15.59
CA GLU A 107 2.84 12.85 16.56
C GLU A 107 2.06 11.59 16.96
N HIS A 108 2.79 10.49 17.19
CA HIS A 108 2.22 9.30 17.80
C HIS A 108 1.86 9.60 19.27
N LYS A 109 0.73 9.10 19.71
CA LYS A 109 0.30 9.21 21.13
C LYS A 109 0.17 7.81 21.71
N ALA A 110 0.77 7.56 22.89
CA ALA A 110 0.66 6.26 23.55
C ALA A 110 -0.80 5.85 23.79
N GLU A 111 -1.63 6.84 24.15
CA GLU A 111 -3.08 6.70 24.25
C GLU A 111 -3.71 7.87 23.49
N LEU A 112 -4.53 7.55 22.49
CA LEU A 112 -5.28 8.53 21.71
C LEU A 112 -6.76 8.24 21.82
N ASP A 113 -7.49 9.21 22.35
CA ASP A 113 -8.95 9.17 22.48
C ASP A 113 -9.61 10.48 22.05
N GLY A 114 -10.93 10.57 22.19
CA GLY A 114 -11.67 11.77 21.81
C GLY A 114 -11.32 13.02 22.61
N SER A 115 -10.80 12.88 23.83
CA SER A 115 -10.48 14.01 24.72
C SER A 115 -9.18 14.70 24.35
N ASN A 116 -8.20 13.94 23.84
CA ASN A 116 -6.86 14.45 23.52
C ASN A 116 -6.57 14.51 22.01
N SER A 117 -7.51 14.09 21.16
CA SER A 117 -7.35 14.16 19.69
C SER A 117 -7.43 15.61 19.19
N ALA A 118 -6.57 15.93 18.20
CA ALA A 118 -6.60 17.21 17.51
C ALA A 118 -7.87 17.39 16.65
N SER A 119 -8.49 16.30 16.21
CA SER A 119 -9.54 16.31 15.19
C SER A 119 -10.86 15.64 15.57
N TYR A 120 -10.88 14.70 16.53
CA TYR A 120 -12.10 13.99 16.95
C TYR A 120 -13.14 14.95 17.52
N GLY A 121 -14.38 14.83 17.05
CA GLY A 121 -15.47 15.72 17.47
C GLY A 121 -15.38 17.15 16.92
N LYS A 122 -14.35 17.50 16.13
CA LYS A 122 -14.08 18.85 15.63
C LYS A 122 -14.28 18.97 14.13
N LYS A 123 -14.61 20.19 13.67
CA LYS A 123 -14.70 20.51 12.23
C LYS A 123 -13.29 20.67 11.65
N VAL A 124 -12.69 19.56 11.25
CA VAL A 124 -11.41 19.51 10.54
C VAL A 124 -11.68 18.89 9.16
N TYR A 125 -11.23 19.55 8.10
CA TYR A 125 -11.50 19.20 6.71
C TYR A 125 -10.21 18.94 5.95
N ARG A 126 -10.29 18.31 4.77
CA ARG A 126 -9.15 18.12 3.86
C ARG A 126 -8.36 19.41 3.63
N SER A 127 -9.05 20.52 3.40
CA SER A 127 -8.41 21.84 3.19
C SER A 127 -7.57 22.31 4.38
N THR A 128 -7.86 21.81 5.58
CA THR A 128 -7.08 22.07 6.80
C THR A 128 -5.88 21.15 6.91
N VAL A 129 -6.03 19.87 6.51
CA VAL A 129 -5.05 18.81 6.70
C VAL A 129 -4.02 18.81 5.58
N LEU A 130 -4.46 18.79 4.32
CA LEU A 130 -3.63 18.51 3.15
C LEU A 130 -2.41 19.44 3.06
N GLY A 131 -1.23 18.88 3.30
CA GLY A 131 0.04 19.60 3.21
C GLY A 131 0.29 20.65 4.28
N ASN A 132 -0.53 20.68 5.34
CA ASN A 132 -0.36 21.59 6.47
C ASN A 132 0.49 20.91 7.57
N PRO A 133 1.69 21.40 7.89
CA PRO A 133 2.59 20.73 8.86
C PRO A 133 2.04 20.64 10.29
N LYS A 134 0.93 21.30 10.57
CA LYS A 134 0.23 21.20 11.86
C LYS A 134 -0.67 19.95 11.93
N TYR A 135 -1.11 19.43 10.77
CA TYR A 135 -2.12 18.36 10.70
C TYR A 135 -1.74 17.22 9.75
N ASP A 136 -0.69 17.39 8.95
CA ASP A 136 -0.21 16.43 7.96
C ASP A 136 1.15 15.88 8.40
N ALA A 137 1.18 14.64 8.89
CA ALA A 137 2.39 13.99 9.40
C ALA A 137 3.50 13.91 8.35
N ALA A 138 3.16 13.63 7.08
CA ALA A 138 4.16 13.58 6.01
C ALA A 138 4.80 14.96 5.78
N ARG A 139 3.99 16.03 5.76
CA ARG A 139 4.49 17.39 5.66
C ARG A 139 5.33 17.80 6.87
N LYS A 140 4.92 17.40 8.06
CA LYS A 140 5.61 17.70 9.31
C LYS A 140 7.00 17.09 9.35
N HIS A 141 7.11 15.78 9.03
CA HIS A 141 8.35 15.02 9.23
C HIS A 141 9.29 15.05 8.02
N TRP A 142 8.75 15.09 6.80
CA TRP A 142 9.56 15.04 5.57
C TRP A 142 9.66 16.38 4.84
N GLY A 143 8.75 17.31 5.12
CA GLY A 143 8.77 18.68 4.57
C GLY A 143 8.55 18.74 3.06
N GLY A 144 8.96 19.85 2.48
CA GLY A 144 8.94 20.09 1.04
C GLY A 144 7.55 19.89 0.41
N LYS A 145 7.45 19.02 -0.60
CA LYS A 145 6.18 18.69 -1.29
C LYS A 145 5.45 17.47 -0.71
N TRP A 146 6.05 16.74 0.23
CA TRP A 146 5.45 15.56 0.83
C TRP A 146 4.17 15.90 1.58
N ARG A 147 3.15 15.04 1.46
CA ARG A 147 1.86 15.19 2.11
C ARG A 147 1.10 13.86 2.20
N LEU A 148 0.03 13.83 2.97
CA LEU A 148 -0.94 12.73 2.92
C LEU A 148 -1.54 12.62 1.52
N PRO A 149 -1.87 11.39 1.06
CA PRO A 149 -2.67 11.20 -0.14
C PRO A 149 -4.11 11.68 0.07
N THR A 150 -4.78 12.03 -1.01
CA THR A 150 -6.24 12.23 -1.03
C THR A 150 -6.97 10.92 -1.34
N VAL A 151 -8.27 10.84 -1.03
CA VAL A 151 -9.11 9.70 -1.41
C VAL A 151 -9.07 9.43 -2.93
N PRO A 152 -9.19 10.42 -3.83
CA PRO A 152 -9.01 10.17 -5.26
C PRO A 152 -7.66 9.55 -5.63
N GLU A 153 -6.57 9.92 -4.95
CA GLU A 153 -5.25 9.35 -5.19
C GLU A 153 -5.15 7.90 -4.70
N GLN A 154 -5.67 7.59 -3.52
CA GLN A 154 -5.77 6.22 -3.01
C GLN A 154 -6.69 5.36 -3.90
N TYR A 155 -7.82 5.88 -4.32
CA TYR A 155 -8.73 5.18 -5.24
C TYR A 155 -8.05 4.86 -6.58
N MET A 156 -7.26 5.78 -7.11
CA MET A 156 -6.49 5.52 -8.33
C MET A 156 -5.37 4.51 -8.09
N LEU A 157 -4.77 4.46 -6.90
CA LEU A 157 -3.81 3.40 -6.52
C LEU A 157 -4.48 2.02 -6.57
N ILE A 158 -5.69 1.90 -6.00
CA ILE A 158 -6.48 0.66 -6.06
C ILE A 158 -6.71 0.23 -7.51
N ARG A 159 -7.16 1.14 -8.36
CA ARG A 159 -7.58 0.82 -9.74
C ARG A 159 -6.46 0.67 -10.75
N LYS A 160 -5.28 1.22 -10.51
CA LYS A 160 -4.17 1.27 -11.48
C LYS A 160 -3.00 0.36 -11.13
N CYS A 161 -3.13 -0.39 -10.05
CA CYS A 161 -2.17 -1.41 -9.67
C CYS A 161 -2.83 -2.79 -9.59
N LYS A 162 -2.06 -3.84 -9.90
CA LYS A 162 -2.35 -5.20 -9.48
C LYS A 162 -1.92 -5.32 -8.02
N TRP A 163 -2.77 -5.86 -7.19
CA TRP A 163 -2.51 -6.13 -5.78
C TRP A 163 -2.30 -7.61 -5.57
N GLU A 164 -1.25 -7.98 -4.89
CA GLU A 164 -0.93 -9.37 -4.56
C GLU A 164 -0.53 -9.44 -3.09
N GLN A 165 -1.06 -10.42 -2.35
CA GLN A 165 -0.54 -10.70 -1.00
C GLN A 165 0.94 -11.03 -1.11
N ALA A 166 1.74 -10.46 -0.22
CA ALA A 166 3.19 -10.60 -0.29
C ALA A 166 3.83 -10.65 1.09
N GLU A 167 5.01 -11.28 1.12
CA GLU A 167 5.94 -11.20 2.23
C GLU A 167 7.26 -10.60 1.74
N MET A 168 7.69 -9.53 2.37
CA MET A 168 8.96 -8.87 2.06
C MET A 168 9.89 -8.93 3.26
N ASN A 169 11.01 -9.65 3.13
CA ASN A 169 11.99 -9.82 4.19
C ASN A 169 11.39 -10.30 5.54
N GLY A 170 10.36 -11.15 5.50
CA GLY A 170 9.64 -11.67 6.68
C GLY A 170 8.44 -10.83 7.15
N GLN A 171 8.19 -9.67 6.54
CA GLN A 171 7.02 -8.83 6.84
C GLN A 171 5.91 -9.09 5.83
N ARG A 172 4.73 -9.46 6.29
CA ARG A 172 3.52 -9.60 5.45
C ARG A 172 2.99 -8.24 5.00
N GLY A 173 2.23 -8.24 3.91
CA GLY A 173 1.62 -7.05 3.34
C GLY A 173 1.12 -7.28 1.92
N PHE A 174 1.10 -6.22 1.12
CA PHE A 174 0.70 -6.26 -0.28
C PHE A 174 1.80 -5.73 -1.19
N LEU A 175 2.09 -6.47 -2.26
CA LEU A 175 2.84 -5.96 -3.40
C LEU A 175 1.86 -5.34 -4.40
N LEU A 176 2.07 -4.07 -4.70
CA LEU A 176 1.36 -3.33 -5.73
C LEU A 176 2.24 -3.24 -6.95
N THR A 177 1.75 -3.70 -8.10
CA THR A 177 2.46 -3.56 -9.38
C THR A 177 1.66 -2.66 -10.31
N SER A 178 2.23 -1.55 -10.72
CA SER A 178 1.58 -0.63 -11.66
C SER A 178 1.24 -1.32 -12.99
N ILE A 179 -0.02 -1.24 -13.39
CA ILE A 179 -0.50 -1.74 -14.69
C ILE A 179 0.13 -0.95 -15.84
N LYS A 180 0.50 0.31 -15.60
CA LYS A 180 1.01 1.20 -16.65
C LYS A 180 2.49 0.98 -16.98
N ASN A 181 3.34 0.81 -15.97
CA ASN A 181 4.80 0.80 -16.16
C ASN A 181 5.53 -0.36 -15.47
N GLY A 182 4.80 -1.19 -14.70
CA GLY A 182 5.37 -2.33 -13.99
C GLY A 182 6.19 -1.97 -12.75
N ASN A 183 6.23 -0.70 -12.36
CA ASN A 183 6.89 -0.29 -11.12
C ASN A 183 6.10 -0.79 -9.90
N MET A 184 6.80 -1.07 -8.82
CA MET A 184 6.26 -1.79 -7.67
C MET A 184 6.36 -0.98 -6.40
N LEU A 185 5.38 -1.17 -5.52
CA LEU A 185 5.32 -0.61 -4.18
C LEU A 185 4.90 -1.70 -3.21
N PHE A 186 5.55 -1.81 -2.07
CA PHE A 186 5.14 -2.71 -0.99
C PHE A 186 4.47 -1.91 0.12
N LEU A 187 3.33 -2.40 0.58
CA LEU A 187 2.59 -1.88 1.74
C LEU A 187 2.63 -2.93 2.85
N PRO A 188 3.37 -2.69 3.96
CA PRO A 188 3.44 -3.63 5.07
C PRO A 188 2.11 -3.72 5.82
N SER A 189 1.81 -4.91 6.32
CA SER A 189 0.66 -5.16 7.19
C SER A 189 0.88 -4.59 8.59
N LEU A 190 -0.19 -4.11 9.20
CA LEU A 190 -0.20 -3.67 10.60
C LEU A 190 -0.11 -4.86 11.56
N ASP A 191 -0.71 -5.99 11.19
CA ASP A 191 -0.69 -7.23 11.96
C ASP A 191 0.27 -8.25 11.34
N SER A 192 1.02 -8.94 12.19
CA SER A 192 1.96 -9.98 11.74
C SER A 192 1.25 -11.23 11.20
N ASP A 193 0.04 -11.50 11.66
CA ASP A 193 -0.66 -12.75 11.37
C ASP A 193 -1.63 -12.64 10.19
N ASP A 194 -2.14 -11.43 9.91
CA ASP A 194 -3.03 -11.16 8.78
C ASP A 194 -2.40 -10.15 7.81
N SER A 195 -2.66 -10.33 6.51
CA SER A 195 -2.31 -9.32 5.52
C SER A 195 -3.35 -8.19 5.58
N CYS A 196 -3.22 -7.29 6.56
CA CYS A 196 -4.10 -6.14 6.73
C CYS A 196 -3.28 -4.84 6.70
N CYS A 197 -3.47 -4.05 5.64
CA CYS A 197 -2.87 -2.72 5.50
C CYS A 197 -3.94 -1.67 5.63
N GLU A 198 -3.67 -0.59 6.38
CA GLU A 198 -4.56 0.55 6.45
C GLU A 198 -3.74 1.85 6.49
N TYR A 199 -4.18 2.87 5.71
CA TYR A 199 -3.43 4.11 5.51
C TYR A 199 -4.34 5.31 5.46
N TRP A 200 -4.05 6.34 6.26
CA TRP A 200 -4.80 7.59 6.22
C TRP A 200 -4.78 8.27 4.86
N SER A 201 -5.94 8.84 4.50
CA SER A 201 -6.05 9.93 3.52
C SER A 201 -6.10 11.29 4.25
N SER A 202 -5.97 12.37 3.50
CA SER A 202 -6.20 13.72 4.01
C SER A 202 -7.69 14.09 4.13
N ASP A 203 -8.58 13.22 3.62
CA ASP A 203 -10.00 13.54 3.44
C ASP A 203 -10.83 13.09 4.64
N GLU A 204 -11.75 13.95 5.05
CA GLU A 204 -12.94 13.55 5.78
C GLU A 204 -13.85 12.71 4.88
N CYS A 205 -14.47 11.66 5.39
CA CYS A 205 -15.40 10.85 4.59
C CYS A 205 -16.74 11.57 4.38
N ASP A 206 -17.14 12.36 5.37
CA ASP A 206 -18.40 13.11 5.39
C ASP A 206 -18.16 14.41 6.17
N MET A 207 -18.64 15.53 5.63
CA MET A 207 -18.48 16.85 6.23
C MET A 207 -19.22 16.99 7.58
N ASP A 208 -20.24 16.18 7.80
CA ASP A 208 -21.00 16.19 9.05
C ASP A 208 -20.47 15.16 10.07
N ASP A 209 -19.72 14.15 9.62
CA ASP A 209 -19.06 13.19 10.49
C ASP A 209 -17.74 13.79 11.04
N LYS A 210 -17.68 13.99 12.33
CA LYS A 210 -16.51 14.55 13.03
C LYS A 210 -15.68 13.49 13.76
N GLU A 211 -16.11 12.24 13.71
CA GLU A 211 -15.49 11.15 14.45
C GLU A 211 -14.72 10.20 13.55
N GLN A 212 -15.07 10.14 12.28
CA GLN A 212 -14.45 9.27 11.27
C GLN A 212 -13.81 10.08 10.15
N SER A 213 -12.82 9.46 9.50
CA SER A 213 -12.17 9.97 8.29
C SER A 213 -11.79 8.83 7.37
N CYS A 214 -11.47 9.15 6.12
CA CYS A 214 -11.23 8.13 5.11
C CYS A 214 -9.82 7.54 5.21
N SER A 215 -9.75 6.22 5.15
CA SER A 215 -8.53 5.44 4.98
C SER A 215 -8.63 4.49 3.78
N LEU A 216 -7.50 4.16 3.16
CA LEU A 216 -7.40 2.99 2.29
C LEU A 216 -7.19 1.78 3.18
N ARG A 217 -8.01 0.75 3.01
CA ARG A 217 -7.86 -0.53 3.71
C ARG A 217 -7.75 -1.67 2.71
N ALA A 218 -6.79 -2.56 2.95
CA ALA A 218 -6.62 -3.79 2.20
C ALA A 218 -6.48 -4.96 3.16
N VAL A 219 -7.29 -5.99 2.97
CA VAL A 219 -7.29 -7.20 3.81
C VAL A 219 -7.16 -8.42 2.92
N GLY A 220 -6.09 -9.18 3.11
CA GLY A 220 -5.89 -10.47 2.47
C GLY A 220 -6.50 -11.57 3.32
N LYS A 221 -7.58 -12.19 2.84
CA LYS A 221 -8.19 -13.32 3.52
C LYS A 221 -7.66 -14.62 2.94
N THR A 222 -7.42 -15.59 3.81
CA THR A 222 -6.96 -16.92 3.42
C THR A 222 -8.02 -17.75 2.68
N SER A 223 -9.29 -17.33 2.70
CA SER A 223 -10.40 -18.17 2.23
C SER A 223 -11.30 -17.59 1.15
N TRP A 224 -11.39 -16.27 0.95
CA TRP A 224 -12.27 -15.65 -0.07
C TRP A 224 -11.79 -14.24 -0.33
N ASP A 225 -11.84 -13.79 -1.54
CA ASP A 225 -11.48 -12.48 -2.12
C ASP A 225 -10.76 -11.45 -1.23
N ASP A 226 -9.61 -10.97 -1.70
CA ASP A 226 -8.93 -9.82 -1.08
C ASP A 226 -9.89 -8.61 -1.11
N TYR A 227 -10.11 -8.01 0.05
CA TYR A 227 -10.90 -6.80 0.17
C TYR A 227 -9.97 -5.59 0.11
N ILE A 228 -10.20 -4.69 -0.84
CA ILE A 228 -9.41 -3.46 -0.98
C ILE A 228 -10.36 -2.32 -1.32
N ASP A 229 -10.55 -1.39 -0.39
CA ASP A 229 -11.43 -0.22 -0.60
C ASP A 229 -11.03 0.97 0.28
N ILE A 230 -11.78 2.06 0.13
CA ILE A 230 -11.75 3.23 1.02
C ILE A 230 -12.78 3.04 2.11
N GLU A 231 -12.30 3.08 3.35
CA GLU A 231 -13.09 2.85 4.55
C GLU A 231 -13.31 4.13 5.37
N ARG A 232 -14.30 4.07 6.25
CA ARG A 232 -14.50 5.04 7.32
C ARG A 232 -13.85 4.53 8.59
N THR A 233 -12.82 5.22 9.05
CA THR A 233 -12.02 4.82 10.21
C THR A 233 -12.10 5.87 11.30
N PRO A 234 -12.32 5.48 12.57
CA PRO A 234 -12.34 6.43 13.69
C PRO A 234 -11.05 7.26 13.73
N ARG A 235 -11.18 8.58 13.86
CA ARG A 235 -10.04 9.51 13.85
C ARG A 235 -9.03 9.28 14.95
N THR A 236 -9.44 8.56 16.01
CA THR A 236 -8.59 8.15 17.13
C THR A 236 -7.80 6.87 16.86
N TYR A 237 -8.09 6.13 15.79
CA TYR A 237 -7.25 5.00 15.40
C TYR A 237 -5.90 5.51 14.93
N GLN A 238 -4.85 4.82 15.34
CA GLN A 238 -3.50 5.18 14.95
C GLN A 238 -3.01 4.22 13.86
N ILE A 239 -3.00 4.70 12.62
CA ILE A 239 -2.56 3.96 11.44
C ILE A 239 -1.46 4.73 10.71
N PRO A 240 -0.63 4.06 9.89
CA PRO A 240 0.49 4.68 9.18
C PRO A 240 0.03 5.64 8.08
N VAL A 241 1.02 6.38 7.58
CA VAL A 241 0.89 7.30 6.45
C VAL A 241 1.84 6.85 5.34
N ARG A 242 1.29 6.55 4.16
CA ARG A 242 2.06 6.40 2.93
C ARG A 242 2.02 7.72 2.17
N ALA A 243 3.07 8.50 2.28
CA ALA A 243 3.13 9.85 1.73
C ALA A 243 3.15 9.89 0.20
N VAL A 244 2.68 11.01 -0.34
CA VAL A 244 2.73 11.31 -1.78
C VAL A 244 3.23 12.73 -2.03
N PHE A 245 3.58 13.02 -3.31
CA PHE A 245 3.77 14.37 -3.79
C PHE A 245 3.46 14.51 -5.28
N VAL A 246 3.25 15.74 -5.72
CA VAL A 246 3.19 16.14 -7.13
C VAL A 246 4.54 16.77 -7.50
N PRO A 247 5.23 16.25 -8.54
CA PRO A 247 6.54 16.75 -8.98
C PRO A 247 6.56 18.22 -9.37
#